data_735f84b9920bf2c06d337f4d6218936e
#
_entry.id   735f84b9920bf2c06d337f4d6218936e
#
_cell.length_a   1.000
_cell.length_b   1.000
_cell.length_c   1.000
_cell.angle_alpha   90.00
_cell.angle_beta   90.00
_cell.angle_gamma   90.00
#
_symmetry.space_group_name_H-M   'P 1'
#
loop_
_entity.id
_entity.type
_entity.pdbx_description
1 polymer ?
#
loop_
_entity_poly.entity_id
_entity_poly.type
_entity_poly.pdbx_seq_one_letter_code
_entity_poly.pdbx_strand_id
1 'polypeptide(L)'
;VLVTRAAHQAGKLSEGLRALGAVPVEVPMLEIQPPESYAPLDHALKQLDWYDWLILTSVNTIEAICRRGADLGVIPANTQGLKVAAIGKATAETARHYGFCVSVAPEAYVAESLLESLRGKMEGKRVLLPRAAVARDVIPDALRAAGAEVNVVEAYRNAMPEAAPERLHRAVLEGLDAATFTSSSSVTHLAEAARLAGIAWPFAGVPAVSIGPITSHSLRELGWAPAYEANPSDIPGLIAAVKRVMRDGKTTTDR
;
A
#
# COMPACT_ATOMS: atom_id res chain seq x y z
N VAL A 1 -2.76 6.02 -21.07
CA VAL A 1 -3.44 5.55 -19.83
C VAL A 1 -2.64 5.97 -18.62
N LEU A 2 -3.25 6.73 -17.71
CA LEU A 2 -2.62 7.17 -16.47
C LEU A 2 -2.47 6.00 -15.48
N VAL A 3 -1.25 5.81 -14.95
CA VAL A 3 -0.92 4.81 -13.92
C VAL A 3 -0.53 5.56 -12.64
N THR A 4 -1.39 5.48 -11.61
CA THR A 4 -1.23 6.22 -10.34
C THR A 4 -0.46 5.44 -9.28
N ARG A 5 -0.07 4.21 -9.58
CA ARG A 5 0.59 3.30 -8.65
C ARG A 5 1.99 3.77 -8.27
N ALA A 6 2.45 3.41 -7.06
CA ALA A 6 3.81 3.67 -6.62
C ALA A 6 4.84 3.14 -7.64
N ALA A 7 5.91 3.89 -7.89
CA ALA A 7 6.87 3.62 -8.97
C ALA A 7 7.43 2.18 -8.95
N HIS A 8 7.84 1.69 -7.77
CA HIS A 8 8.39 0.33 -7.60
C HIS A 8 7.36 -0.80 -7.83
N GLN A 9 6.07 -0.47 -7.93
CA GLN A 9 4.98 -1.43 -8.13
C GLN A 9 4.30 -1.29 -9.49
N ALA A 10 4.61 -0.25 -10.27
CA ALA A 10 3.93 0.06 -11.53
C ALA A 10 4.28 -0.92 -12.65
N GLY A 11 5.47 -1.52 -12.65
CA GLY A 11 6.04 -2.29 -13.75
C GLY A 11 5.09 -3.31 -14.38
N LYS A 12 4.52 -4.22 -13.59
CA LYS A 12 3.60 -5.26 -14.10
C LYS A 12 2.34 -4.68 -14.78
N LEU A 13 1.81 -3.59 -14.24
CA LEU A 13 0.65 -2.92 -14.83
C LEU A 13 1.05 -2.23 -16.15
N SER A 14 2.14 -1.48 -16.13
CA SER A 14 2.64 -0.78 -17.32
C SER A 14 3.03 -1.73 -18.45
N GLU A 15 3.67 -2.85 -18.15
CA GLU A 15 4.01 -3.90 -19.13
C GLU A 15 2.74 -4.50 -19.73
N GLY A 16 1.75 -4.84 -18.90
CA GLY A 16 0.48 -5.37 -19.39
C GLY A 16 -0.31 -4.37 -20.25
N LEU A 17 -0.26 -3.07 -19.92
CA LEU A 17 -0.86 -2.03 -20.73
C LEU A 17 -0.15 -1.87 -22.09
N ARG A 18 1.19 -1.89 -22.10
CA ARG A 18 1.99 -1.87 -23.37
C ARG A 18 1.67 -3.07 -24.26
N ALA A 19 1.49 -4.26 -23.67
CA ALA A 19 1.11 -5.46 -24.41
C ALA A 19 -0.28 -5.35 -25.08
N LEU A 20 -1.15 -4.45 -24.58
CA LEU A 20 -2.43 -4.12 -25.21
C LEU A 20 -2.32 -2.99 -26.27
N GLY A 21 -1.12 -2.48 -26.53
CA GLY A 21 -0.89 -1.33 -27.42
C GLY A 21 -1.20 0.04 -26.77
N ALA A 22 -1.39 0.09 -25.45
CA ALA A 22 -1.58 1.34 -24.73
C ALA A 22 -0.24 1.94 -24.33
N VAL A 23 -0.20 3.27 -24.20
CA VAL A 23 0.95 4.01 -23.66
C VAL A 23 0.68 4.30 -22.18
N PRO A 24 1.37 3.64 -21.23
CA PRO A 24 1.23 3.97 -19.80
C PRO A 24 1.97 5.27 -19.50
N VAL A 25 1.27 6.21 -18.87
CA VAL A 25 1.83 7.45 -18.33
C VAL A 25 1.92 7.29 -16.82
N GLU A 26 3.11 7.04 -16.31
CA GLU A 26 3.33 6.78 -14.89
C GLU A 26 3.47 8.10 -14.12
N VAL A 27 2.45 8.39 -13.32
CA VAL A 27 2.46 9.49 -12.36
C VAL A 27 2.21 8.89 -10.97
N PRO A 28 3.25 8.44 -10.28
CA PRO A 28 3.11 7.83 -8.97
C PRO A 28 2.46 8.80 -7.98
N MET A 29 1.37 8.34 -7.36
CA MET A 29 0.63 9.08 -6.34
C MET A 29 1.00 8.65 -4.92
N LEU A 30 1.92 7.69 -4.80
CA LEU A 30 2.38 7.14 -3.54
C LEU A 30 3.87 6.91 -3.57
N GLU A 31 4.54 7.38 -2.53
CA GLU A 31 5.92 7.02 -2.19
C GLU A 31 6.03 6.68 -0.71
N ILE A 32 6.99 5.83 -0.40
CA ILE A 32 7.33 5.49 0.97
C ILE A 32 8.34 6.51 1.47
N GLN A 33 7.94 7.29 2.44
CA GLN A 33 8.80 8.30 3.08
C GLN A 33 9.22 7.83 4.49
N PRO A 34 10.34 8.36 5.00
CA PRO A 34 10.70 8.20 6.40
C PRO A 34 9.57 8.58 7.35
N PRO A 35 9.56 8.05 8.60
CA PRO A 35 8.67 8.53 9.64
C PRO A 35 8.96 10.00 9.96
N GLU A 36 8.03 10.69 10.59
CA GLU A 36 8.24 12.08 11.02
C GLU A 36 9.43 12.20 11.99
N SER A 37 9.57 11.19 12.84
CA SER A 37 10.73 11.04 13.72
C SER A 37 11.14 9.58 13.80
N TYR A 38 12.42 9.32 13.62
CA TYR A 38 12.97 7.99 13.86
C TYR A 38 13.12 7.63 15.34
N ALA A 39 13.04 8.60 16.27
CA ALA A 39 13.34 8.37 17.67
C ALA A 39 12.54 7.22 18.33
N PRO A 40 11.21 7.08 18.13
CA PRO A 40 10.46 5.94 18.67
C PRO A 40 10.89 4.61 18.06
N LEU A 41 11.12 4.57 16.73
CA LEU A 41 11.57 3.38 16.03
C LEU A 41 12.97 2.97 16.46
N ASP A 42 13.89 3.93 16.57
CA ASP A 42 15.27 3.71 17.02
C ASP A 42 15.33 3.13 18.43
N HIS A 43 14.51 3.70 19.33
CA HIS A 43 14.40 3.19 20.70
C HIS A 43 13.91 1.74 20.70
N ALA A 44 12.85 1.43 19.95
CA ALA A 44 12.32 0.09 19.85
C ALA A 44 13.32 -0.90 19.23
N LEU A 45 14.02 -0.51 18.16
CA LEU A 45 15.00 -1.38 17.48
C LEU A 45 16.22 -1.67 18.35
N LYS A 46 16.67 -0.72 19.19
CA LYS A 46 17.78 -0.91 20.13
C LYS A 46 17.44 -1.81 21.33
N GLN A 47 16.16 -2.05 21.56
CA GLN A 47 15.64 -2.84 22.69
C GLN A 47 14.75 -4.00 22.21
N LEU A 48 15.06 -4.60 21.04
CA LEU A 48 14.26 -5.68 20.48
C LEU A 48 14.16 -6.92 21.38
N ASP A 49 15.18 -7.18 22.18
CA ASP A 49 15.24 -8.25 23.19
C ASP A 49 14.26 -8.04 24.35
N TRP A 50 13.76 -6.81 24.55
CA TRP A 50 12.71 -6.51 25.53
C TRP A 50 11.33 -7.02 25.10
N TYR A 51 11.10 -7.19 23.77
CA TYR A 51 9.81 -7.63 23.24
C TYR A 51 9.72 -9.16 23.12
N ASP A 52 8.52 -9.69 23.38
CA ASP A 52 8.20 -11.10 23.15
C ASP A 52 7.77 -11.36 21.70
N TRP A 53 7.12 -10.36 21.08
CA TRP A 53 6.59 -10.45 19.72
C TRP A 53 6.89 -9.23 18.87
N LEU A 54 7.17 -9.50 17.58
CA LEU A 54 7.21 -8.52 16.50
C LEU A 54 6.08 -8.84 15.51
N ILE A 55 5.18 -7.89 15.28
CA ILE A 55 4.07 -8.06 14.34
C ILE A 55 4.38 -7.27 13.07
N LEU A 56 4.44 -7.98 11.93
CA LEU A 56 4.75 -7.43 10.62
C LEU A 56 3.49 -7.43 9.75
N THR A 57 3.01 -6.26 9.37
CA THR A 57 1.75 -6.10 8.64
C THR A 57 1.92 -5.81 7.15
N SER A 58 3.14 -5.50 6.69
CA SER A 58 3.44 -5.22 5.29
C SER A 58 4.91 -5.43 4.93
N VAL A 59 5.18 -5.62 3.66
CA VAL A 59 6.53 -5.65 3.09
C VAL A 59 7.28 -4.34 3.38
N ASN A 60 6.63 -3.21 3.20
CA ASN A 60 7.24 -1.89 3.45
C ASN A 60 7.70 -1.72 4.92
N THR A 61 6.96 -2.30 5.87
CA THR A 61 7.37 -2.31 7.28
C THR A 61 8.69 -3.06 7.46
N ILE A 62 8.83 -4.24 6.83
CA ILE A 62 10.04 -5.06 6.92
C ILE A 62 11.23 -4.30 6.35
N GLU A 63 11.08 -3.74 5.16
CA GLU A 63 12.11 -2.96 4.49
C GLU A 63 12.53 -1.75 5.32
N ALA A 64 11.56 -1.03 5.90
CA ALA A 64 11.81 0.15 6.73
C ALA A 64 12.60 -0.21 8.00
N ILE A 65 12.18 -1.23 8.76
CA ILE A 65 12.87 -1.62 10.01
C ILE A 65 14.24 -2.24 9.75
N CYS A 66 14.40 -3.00 8.66
CA CYS A 66 15.70 -3.58 8.30
C CYS A 66 16.69 -2.51 7.82
N ARG A 67 16.24 -1.55 6.99
CA ARG A 67 17.05 -0.41 6.56
C ARG A 67 17.48 0.42 7.78
N ARG A 68 16.52 0.79 8.63
CA ARG A 68 16.84 1.58 9.82
C ARG A 68 17.72 0.82 10.81
N GLY A 69 17.50 -0.49 10.96
CA GLY A 69 18.36 -1.37 11.75
C GLY A 69 19.81 -1.35 11.26
N ALA A 70 20.02 -1.43 9.94
CA ALA A 70 21.36 -1.34 9.35
C ALA A 70 22.06 -0.01 9.68
N ASP A 71 21.34 1.13 9.60
CA ASP A 71 21.85 2.44 9.99
C ASP A 71 22.28 2.50 11.48
N LEU A 72 21.60 1.73 12.33
CA LEU A 72 21.88 1.64 13.78
C LEU A 72 22.88 0.55 14.15
N GLY A 73 23.34 -0.26 13.21
CA GLY A 73 24.15 -1.45 13.47
C GLY A 73 23.38 -2.58 14.15
N VAL A 74 22.05 -2.60 14.02
CA VAL A 74 21.14 -3.62 14.57
C VAL A 74 20.62 -4.50 13.44
N ILE A 75 20.64 -5.82 13.63
CA ILE A 75 20.02 -6.78 12.69
C ILE A 75 18.75 -7.33 13.36
N PRO A 76 17.56 -6.79 13.05
CA PRO A 76 16.33 -7.16 13.77
C PRO A 76 16.00 -8.65 13.71
N ALA A 77 16.37 -9.33 12.63
CA ALA A 77 16.14 -10.76 12.44
C ALA A 77 16.98 -11.66 13.36
N ASN A 78 18.07 -11.14 13.92
CA ASN A 78 18.97 -11.90 14.79
C ASN A 78 18.61 -11.82 16.28
N THR A 79 17.48 -11.18 16.64
CA THR A 79 17.06 -11.04 18.04
C THR A 79 16.58 -12.38 18.58
N GLN A 80 17.30 -12.90 19.57
CA GLN A 80 16.98 -14.18 20.21
C GLN A 80 15.70 -14.06 21.05
N GLY A 81 14.86 -15.08 21.00
CA GLY A 81 13.61 -15.13 21.78
C GLY A 81 12.46 -14.34 21.20
N LEU A 82 12.70 -13.42 20.27
CA LEU A 82 11.66 -12.62 19.60
C LEU A 82 10.84 -13.49 18.64
N LYS A 83 9.55 -13.65 18.91
CA LYS A 83 8.62 -14.34 18.01
C LYS A 83 8.11 -13.37 16.97
N VAL A 84 8.02 -13.82 15.73
CA VAL A 84 7.56 -12.98 14.61
C VAL A 84 6.24 -13.50 14.05
N ALA A 85 5.26 -12.61 13.95
CA ALA A 85 4.01 -12.86 13.23
C ALA A 85 3.90 -11.93 12.04
N ALA A 86 3.50 -12.46 10.88
CA ALA A 86 3.37 -11.70 9.64
C ALA A 86 1.99 -11.88 9.02
N ILE A 87 1.37 -10.79 8.54
CA ILE A 87 0.08 -10.83 7.85
C ILE A 87 0.31 -11.04 6.36
N GLY A 88 -0.22 -12.15 5.87
CA GLY A 88 -0.25 -12.49 4.47
C GLY A 88 1.06 -13.10 3.94
N LYS A 89 0.90 -13.89 2.88
CA LYS A 89 1.98 -14.68 2.28
C LYS A 89 3.17 -13.83 1.86
N ALA A 90 2.94 -12.74 1.14
CA ALA A 90 4.03 -11.87 0.65
C ALA A 90 4.85 -11.27 1.80
N THR A 91 4.19 -10.81 2.89
CA THR A 91 4.88 -10.28 4.07
C THR A 91 5.70 -11.36 4.77
N ALA A 92 5.13 -12.57 4.92
CA ALA A 92 5.83 -13.69 5.55
C ALA A 92 7.03 -14.16 4.72
N GLU A 93 6.91 -14.22 3.40
CA GLU A 93 8.01 -14.57 2.48
C GLU A 93 9.12 -13.51 2.53
N THR A 94 8.75 -12.22 2.48
CA THR A 94 9.71 -11.13 2.62
C THR A 94 10.41 -11.17 3.99
N ALA A 95 9.68 -11.39 5.08
CA ALA A 95 10.29 -11.51 6.41
C ALA A 95 11.33 -12.64 6.45
N ARG A 96 11.01 -13.81 5.90
CA ARG A 96 11.97 -14.93 5.81
C ARG A 96 13.18 -14.58 4.94
N HIS A 97 12.97 -13.87 3.83
CA HIS A 97 14.08 -13.40 2.98
C HIS A 97 15.05 -12.48 3.74
N TYR A 98 14.53 -11.62 4.63
CA TYR A 98 15.33 -10.78 5.53
C TYR A 98 15.88 -11.53 6.76
N GLY A 99 15.68 -12.84 6.85
CA GLY A 99 16.24 -13.70 7.90
C GLY A 99 15.36 -13.87 9.15
N PHE A 100 14.13 -13.32 9.17
CA PHE A 100 13.23 -13.50 10.31
C PHE A 100 12.69 -14.93 10.41
N CYS A 101 12.70 -15.48 11.64
CA CYS A 101 12.00 -16.71 11.97
C CYS A 101 10.50 -16.43 12.17
N VAL A 102 9.70 -16.54 11.10
CA VAL A 102 8.25 -16.27 11.16
C VAL A 102 7.53 -17.43 11.86
N SER A 103 7.06 -17.18 13.08
CA SER A 103 6.37 -18.15 13.93
C SER A 103 4.89 -18.29 13.60
N VAL A 104 4.25 -17.21 13.11
CA VAL A 104 2.82 -17.17 12.77
C VAL A 104 2.65 -16.43 11.45
N ALA A 105 2.03 -17.08 10.47
CA ALA A 105 1.69 -16.50 9.17
C ALA A 105 0.35 -17.06 8.69
N PRO A 106 -0.78 -16.42 9.02
CA PRO A 106 -2.11 -16.86 8.56
C PRO A 106 -2.20 -16.82 7.03
N GLU A 107 -2.95 -17.76 6.44
CA GLU A 107 -3.17 -17.79 5.00
C GLU A 107 -4.03 -16.63 4.50
N ALA A 108 -5.06 -16.25 5.28
CA ALA A 108 -5.92 -15.14 4.94
C ALA A 108 -5.25 -13.79 5.24
N TYR A 109 -5.29 -12.89 4.26
CA TYR A 109 -4.67 -11.56 4.30
C TYR A 109 -5.54 -10.54 5.06
N VAL A 110 -6.00 -10.91 6.27
CA VAL A 110 -6.85 -10.04 7.11
C VAL A 110 -6.38 -10.03 8.57
N ALA A 111 -6.64 -8.92 9.25
CA ALA A 111 -6.25 -8.72 10.65
C ALA A 111 -6.85 -9.79 11.57
N GLU A 112 -8.09 -10.16 11.31
CA GLU A 112 -8.87 -11.15 12.08
C GLU A 112 -8.19 -12.51 12.12
N SER A 113 -7.63 -12.96 11.00
CA SER A 113 -6.91 -14.25 10.92
C SER A 113 -5.62 -14.26 11.73
N LEU A 114 -4.91 -13.12 11.79
CA LEU A 114 -3.76 -12.98 12.66
C LEU A 114 -4.18 -13.04 14.13
N LEU A 115 -5.20 -12.29 14.52
CA LEU A 115 -5.70 -12.24 15.89
C LEU A 115 -6.18 -13.61 16.36
N GLU A 116 -6.86 -14.36 15.51
CA GLU A 116 -7.27 -15.75 15.80
C GLU A 116 -6.05 -16.67 16.04
N SER A 117 -5.01 -16.55 15.21
CA SER A 117 -3.77 -17.34 15.34
C SER A 117 -2.97 -16.98 16.60
N LEU A 118 -3.19 -15.80 17.16
CA LEU A 118 -2.54 -15.29 18.35
C LEU A 118 -3.40 -15.48 19.62
N ARG A 119 -4.61 -16.01 19.50
CA ARG A 119 -5.53 -16.21 20.63
C ARG A 119 -4.89 -17.04 21.75
N GLY A 120 -5.03 -16.60 23.00
CA GLY A 120 -4.44 -17.22 24.20
C GLY A 120 -2.91 -17.12 24.32
N LYS A 121 -2.25 -16.34 23.45
CA LYS A 121 -0.78 -16.19 23.45
C LYS A 121 -0.32 -14.80 23.83
N MET A 122 -1.24 -13.86 24.06
CA MET A 122 -0.91 -12.44 24.17
C MET A 122 -0.90 -11.89 25.60
N GLU A 123 -1.54 -12.57 26.54
CA GLU A 123 -1.64 -12.09 27.91
C GLU A 123 -0.24 -11.88 28.53
N GLY A 124 0.00 -10.70 29.07
CA GLY A 124 1.26 -10.28 29.66
C GLY A 124 2.43 -10.17 28.67
N LYS A 125 2.19 -10.21 27.35
CA LYS A 125 3.25 -10.14 26.33
C LYS A 125 3.52 -8.71 25.88
N ARG A 126 4.79 -8.41 25.66
CA ARG A 126 5.27 -7.15 25.10
C ARG A 126 5.39 -7.30 23.60
N VAL A 127 4.60 -6.52 22.87
CA VAL A 127 4.46 -6.61 21.43
C VAL A 127 4.98 -5.34 20.78
N LEU A 128 5.91 -5.45 19.85
CA LEU A 128 6.30 -4.37 18.94
C LEU A 128 5.48 -4.47 17.66
N LEU A 129 4.79 -3.39 17.31
CA LEU A 129 4.03 -3.27 16.08
C LEU A 129 4.51 -2.05 15.28
N PRO A 130 5.59 -2.19 14.49
CA PRO A 130 5.98 -1.16 13.54
C PRO A 130 5.01 -1.15 12.35
N ARG A 131 4.58 0.04 11.93
CA ARG A 131 3.60 0.18 10.85
C ARG A 131 3.68 1.54 10.14
N ALA A 132 2.86 1.73 9.10
CA ALA A 132 2.67 3.05 8.51
C ALA A 132 2.06 4.03 9.54
N ALA A 133 2.39 5.32 9.41
CA ALA A 133 1.82 6.39 10.24
C ALA A 133 0.30 6.36 10.26
N VAL A 134 -0.31 6.21 9.09
CA VAL A 134 -1.76 6.07 8.93
C VAL A 134 -2.10 4.61 8.70
N ALA A 135 -2.70 3.96 9.71
CA ALA A 135 -3.18 2.58 9.67
C ALA A 135 -4.33 2.40 10.66
N ARG A 136 -5.19 1.40 10.42
CA ARG A 136 -6.32 1.10 11.30
C ARG A 136 -5.83 0.49 12.62
N ASP A 137 -6.48 0.81 13.73
CA ASP A 137 -6.11 0.36 15.08
C ASP A 137 -6.70 -1.01 15.48
N VAL A 138 -7.33 -1.72 14.54
CA VAL A 138 -7.95 -3.05 14.80
C VAL A 138 -6.97 -4.04 15.46
N ILE A 139 -5.73 -4.10 14.98
CA ILE A 139 -4.73 -5.03 15.51
C ILE A 139 -4.24 -4.62 16.90
N PRO A 140 -3.72 -3.39 17.10
CA PRO A 140 -3.22 -3.00 18.42
C PRO A 140 -4.32 -3.02 19.49
N ASP A 141 -5.56 -2.63 19.16
CA ASP A 141 -6.65 -2.62 20.12
C ASP A 141 -7.06 -4.05 20.52
N ALA A 142 -7.16 -4.98 19.56
CA ALA A 142 -7.46 -6.37 19.86
C ALA A 142 -6.34 -7.06 20.66
N LEU A 143 -5.07 -6.77 20.39
CA LEU A 143 -3.94 -7.30 21.16
C LEU A 143 -3.93 -6.76 22.60
N ARG A 144 -4.22 -5.46 22.78
CA ARG A 144 -4.37 -4.86 24.13
C ARG A 144 -5.55 -5.49 24.89
N ALA A 145 -6.68 -5.68 24.21
CA ALA A 145 -7.84 -6.37 24.80
C ALA A 145 -7.53 -7.82 25.19
N ALA A 146 -6.58 -8.47 24.53
CA ALA A 146 -6.07 -9.80 24.87
C ALA A 146 -4.97 -9.79 25.94
N GLY A 147 -4.74 -8.65 26.62
CA GLY A 147 -3.80 -8.52 27.74
C GLY A 147 -2.34 -8.25 27.35
N ALA A 148 -2.07 -7.89 26.08
CA ALA A 148 -0.73 -7.52 25.64
C ALA A 148 -0.39 -6.04 25.93
N GLU A 149 0.87 -5.77 26.24
CA GLU A 149 1.46 -4.44 26.19
C GLU A 149 1.94 -4.17 24.75
N VAL A 150 1.24 -3.28 24.02
CA VAL A 150 1.52 -3.06 22.60
C VAL A 150 2.16 -1.71 22.37
N ASN A 151 3.42 -1.74 21.93
CA ASN A 151 4.17 -0.58 21.46
C ASN A 151 3.99 -0.44 19.93
N VAL A 152 3.24 0.57 19.54
CA VAL A 152 3.02 0.92 18.12
C VAL A 152 4.02 2.00 17.75
N VAL A 153 4.83 1.76 16.72
CA VAL A 153 5.83 2.72 16.23
C VAL A 153 5.64 2.98 14.74
N GLU A 154 5.80 4.23 14.35
CA GLU A 154 5.81 4.62 12.96
C GLU A 154 7.12 4.17 12.31
N ALA A 155 7.03 3.28 11.32
CA ALA A 155 8.18 2.80 10.57
C ALA A 155 8.38 3.56 9.25
N TYR A 156 7.28 4.03 8.65
CA TYR A 156 7.27 4.78 7.39
C TYR A 156 5.97 5.55 7.24
N ARG A 157 5.93 6.46 6.27
CA ARG A 157 4.72 7.15 5.83
C ARG A 157 4.45 6.89 4.37
N ASN A 158 3.18 6.77 4.03
CA ASN A 158 2.72 6.86 2.65
C ASN A 158 2.44 8.34 2.36
N ALA A 159 3.14 8.91 1.41
CA ALA A 159 2.97 10.30 1.03
C ALA A 159 2.76 10.43 -0.48
N MET A 160 2.16 11.52 -0.89
CA MET A 160 2.16 11.92 -2.30
C MET A 160 3.55 12.47 -2.63
N PRO A 161 4.19 12.05 -3.75
CA PRO A 161 5.45 12.63 -4.18
C PRO A 161 5.31 14.14 -4.44
N GLU A 162 6.31 14.92 -4.04
CA GLU A 162 6.31 16.38 -4.23
C GLU A 162 6.15 16.79 -5.70
N ALA A 163 6.74 16.01 -6.61
CA ALA A 163 6.65 16.25 -8.05
C ALA A 163 5.34 15.74 -8.70
N ALA A 164 4.42 15.13 -7.93
CA ALA A 164 3.20 14.55 -8.49
C ALA A 164 2.29 15.58 -9.17
N PRO A 165 2.03 16.79 -8.60
CA PRO A 165 1.19 17.80 -9.25
C PRO A 165 1.74 18.25 -10.61
N GLU A 166 3.05 18.51 -10.71
CA GLU A 166 3.68 18.93 -11.96
C GLU A 166 3.67 17.82 -13.02
N ARG A 167 3.97 16.58 -12.61
CA ARG A 167 3.90 15.41 -13.52
C ARG A 167 2.48 15.17 -14.02
N LEU A 168 1.49 15.32 -13.13
CA LEU A 168 0.09 15.19 -13.49
C LEU A 168 -0.31 16.27 -14.51
N HIS A 169 0.08 17.51 -14.27
CA HIS A 169 -0.21 18.61 -15.17
C HIS A 169 0.30 18.32 -16.60
N ARG A 170 1.55 17.87 -16.74
CA ARG A 170 2.12 17.46 -18.03
C ARG A 170 1.33 16.31 -18.66
N ALA A 171 1.01 15.27 -17.89
CA ALA A 171 0.27 14.10 -18.38
C ALA A 171 -1.12 14.49 -18.91
N VAL A 172 -1.81 15.41 -18.24
CA VAL A 172 -3.15 15.90 -18.69
C VAL A 172 -3.03 16.74 -19.97
N LEU A 173 -1.99 17.57 -20.10
CA LEU A 173 -1.75 18.34 -21.34
C LEU A 173 -1.43 17.45 -22.55
N GLU A 174 -0.76 16.33 -22.35
CA GLU A 174 -0.47 15.34 -23.39
C GLU A 174 -1.68 14.50 -23.78
N GLY A 175 -2.74 14.54 -22.99
CA GLY A 175 -3.98 13.81 -23.20
C GLY A 175 -4.00 12.44 -22.52
N LEU A 176 -5.13 12.12 -21.90
CA LEU A 176 -5.36 10.88 -21.18
C LEU A 176 -6.64 10.21 -21.69
N ASP A 177 -6.55 8.92 -22.06
CA ASP A 177 -7.70 8.12 -22.50
C ASP A 177 -8.36 7.34 -21.37
N ALA A 178 -7.65 7.08 -20.27
CA ALA A 178 -8.15 6.41 -19.08
C ALA A 178 -7.22 6.67 -17.88
N ALA A 179 -7.74 6.52 -16.67
CA ALA A 179 -6.97 6.57 -15.42
C ALA A 179 -7.19 5.30 -14.60
N THR A 180 -6.10 4.68 -14.10
CA THR A 180 -6.14 3.45 -13.31
C THR A 180 -5.86 3.72 -11.84
N PHE A 181 -6.61 3.05 -10.95
CA PHE A 181 -6.51 3.21 -9.50
C PHE A 181 -6.40 1.85 -8.82
N THR A 182 -5.36 1.67 -8.01
CA THR A 182 -5.07 0.41 -7.31
C THR A 182 -5.24 0.50 -5.79
N SER A 183 -5.64 1.66 -5.26
CA SER A 183 -5.91 1.88 -3.84
C SER A 183 -6.71 3.16 -3.61
N SER A 184 -7.39 3.26 -2.46
CA SER A 184 -8.04 4.50 -2.02
C SER A 184 -7.05 5.67 -1.89
N SER A 185 -5.84 5.40 -1.39
CA SER A 185 -4.80 6.42 -1.26
C SER A 185 -4.38 7.00 -2.61
N SER A 186 -4.34 6.19 -3.69
CA SER A 186 -4.04 6.71 -5.02
C SER A 186 -5.15 7.63 -5.55
N VAL A 187 -6.40 7.39 -5.15
CA VAL A 187 -7.54 8.28 -5.50
C VAL A 187 -7.42 9.62 -4.78
N THR A 188 -7.24 9.59 -3.45
CA THR A 188 -7.17 10.81 -2.64
C THR A 188 -5.95 11.67 -3.00
N HIS A 189 -4.79 11.05 -3.23
CA HIS A 189 -3.59 11.79 -3.64
C HIS A 189 -3.69 12.35 -5.06
N LEU A 190 -4.34 11.62 -6.00
CA LEU A 190 -4.55 12.17 -7.35
C LEU A 190 -5.50 13.38 -7.33
N ALA A 191 -6.58 13.33 -6.53
CA ALA A 191 -7.47 14.46 -6.36
C ALA A 191 -6.76 15.67 -5.77
N GLU A 192 -5.91 15.45 -4.76
CA GLU A 192 -5.09 16.52 -4.17
C GLU A 192 -4.03 17.05 -5.14
N ALA A 193 -3.35 16.18 -5.91
CA ALA A 193 -2.42 16.60 -6.94
C ALA A 193 -3.12 17.44 -8.02
N ALA A 194 -4.33 17.06 -8.44
CA ALA A 194 -5.14 17.83 -9.38
C ALA A 194 -5.49 19.22 -8.83
N ARG A 195 -5.91 19.30 -7.55
CA ARG A 195 -6.19 20.57 -6.87
C ARG A 195 -4.95 21.47 -6.83
N LEU A 196 -3.78 20.94 -6.47
CA LEU A 196 -2.52 21.68 -6.42
C LEU A 196 -2.04 22.13 -7.80
N ALA A 197 -2.30 21.33 -8.84
CA ALA A 197 -1.96 21.64 -10.23
C ALA A 197 -2.99 22.54 -10.93
N GLY A 198 -4.11 22.92 -10.27
CA GLY A 198 -5.19 23.71 -10.88
C GLY A 198 -5.96 22.94 -11.96
N ILE A 199 -6.00 21.62 -11.89
CA ILE A 199 -6.70 20.74 -12.84
C ILE A 199 -8.09 20.43 -12.29
N ALA A 200 -9.11 20.52 -13.17
CA ALA A 200 -10.49 20.16 -12.81
C ALA A 200 -10.59 18.68 -12.42
N TRP A 201 -11.35 18.40 -11.37
CA TRP A 201 -11.62 17.05 -10.90
C TRP A 201 -13.13 16.76 -10.98
N PRO A 202 -13.58 15.60 -11.47
CA PRO A 202 -12.83 14.58 -12.21
C PRO A 202 -12.30 15.07 -13.56
N PHE A 203 -11.37 14.33 -14.18
CA PHE A 203 -10.84 14.69 -15.51
C PHE A 203 -11.91 14.47 -16.57
N ALA A 204 -12.30 15.55 -17.25
CA ALA A 204 -13.36 15.51 -18.25
C ALA A 204 -13.03 14.53 -19.38
N GLY A 205 -13.96 13.62 -19.68
CA GLY A 205 -13.81 12.64 -20.76
C GLY A 205 -12.83 11.49 -20.46
N VAL A 206 -12.21 11.45 -19.27
CA VAL A 206 -11.27 10.38 -18.89
C VAL A 206 -11.99 9.36 -18.01
N PRO A 207 -12.24 8.13 -18.47
CA PRO A 207 -12.84 7.08 -17.65
C PRO A 207 -11.86 6.60 -16.56
N ALA A 208 -12.35 6.49 -15.33
CA ALA A 208 -11.63 5.88 -14.22
C ALA A 208 -11.82 4.36 -14.23
N VAL A 209 -10.76 3.60 -13.97
CA VAL A 209 -10.77 2.14 -13.83
C VAL A 209 -10.18 1.76 -12.47
N SER A 210 -10.96 1.11 -11.62
CA SER A 210 -10.56 0.73 -10.27
C SER A 210 -10.19 -0.74 -10.18
N ILE A 211 -9.28 -1.07 -9.25
CA ILE A 211 -8.87 -2.45 -8.97
C ILE A 211 -9.93 -3.25 -8.20
N GLY A 212 -10.87 -2.57 -7.54
CA GLY A 212 -11.86 -3.28 -6.72
C GLY A 212 -12.77 -2.35 -5.93
N PRO A 213 -13.71 -2.91 -5.15
CA PRO A 213 -14.85 -2.20 -4.57
C PRO A 213 -14.46 -1.08 -3.59
N ILE A 214 -13.41 -1.27 -2.79
CA ILE A 214 -12.95 -0.25 -1.84
C ILE A 214 -12.42 0.99 -2.60
N THR A 215 -11.64 0.79 -3.65
CA THR A 215 -11.12 1.87 -4.50
C THR A 215 -12.25 2.53 -5.30
N SER A 216 -13.21 1.75 -5.78
CA SER A 216 -14.43 2.26 -6.44
C SER A 216 -15.27 3.14 -5.52
N HIS A 217 -15.38 2.77 -4.24
CA HIS A 217 -16.08 3.56 -3.25
C HIS A 217 -15.41 4.92 -3.07
N SER A 218 -14.10 4.96 -2.85
CA SER A 218 -13.33 6.20 -2.72
C SER A 218 -13.43 7.12 -3.95
N LEU A 219 -13.46 6.55 -5.16
CA LEU A 219 -13.68 7.31 -6.39
C LEU A 219 -15.07 7.98 -6.39
N ARG A 220 -16.13 7.24 -6.02
CA ARG A 220 -17.50 7.78 -5.96
C ARG A 220 -17.64 8.87 -4.90
N GLU A 221 -17.02 8.70 -3.73
CA GLU A 221 -17.02 9.72 -2.66
C GLU A 221 -16.40 11.05 -3.13
N LEU A 222 -15.40 10.99 -4.01
CA LEU A 222 -14.76 12.16 -4.61
C LEU A 222 -15.40 12.61 -5.94
N GLY A 223 -16.57 12.07 -6.30
CA GLY A 223 -17.34 12.50 -7.48
C GLY A 223 -16.86 11.93 -8.80
N TRP A 224 -15.96 10.95 -8.82
CA TRP A 224 -15.52 10.27 -10.04
C TRP A 224 -15.97 8.81 -10.05
N ALA A 225 -17.15 8.56 -10.60
CA ALA A 225 -17.65 7.19 -10.71
C ALA A 225 -16.73 6.37 -11.65
N PRO A 226 -16.25 5.19 -11.23
CA PRO A 226 -15.45 4.34 -12.12
C PRO A 226 -16.30 3.82 -13.28
N ALA A 227 -15.76 3.88 -14.49
CA ALA A 227 -16.38 3.29 -15.68
C ALA A 227 -16.34 1.75 -15.59
N TYR A 228 -15.26 1.21 -15.06
CA TYR A 228 -15.09 -0.23 -14.83
C TYR A 228 -14.37 -0.51 -13.50
N GLU A 229 -14.76 -1.62 -12.87
CA GLU A 229 -14.08 -2.23 -11.75
C GLU A 229 -13.47 -3.55 -12.20
N ALA A 230 -12.24 -3.84 -11.77
CA ALA A 230 -11.55 -5.09 -12.11
C ALA A 230 -12.24 -6.31 -11.47
N ASN A 231 -12.33 -7.38 -12.23
CA ASN A 231 -12.78 -8.68 -11.75
C ASN A 231 -11.94 -9.77 -12.47
N PRO A 232 -11.09 -10.51 -11.72
CA PRO A 232 -10.82 -10.38 -10.28
C PRO A 232 -10.14 -9.06 -9.89
N SER A 233 -10.14 -8.73 -8.58
CA SER A 233 -9.54 -7.51 -8.03
C SER A 233 -8.00 -7.63 -7.95
N ASP A 234 -7.35 -7.75 -9.09
CA ASP A 234 -5.90 -7.89 -9.26
C ASP A 234 -5.39 -7.13 -10.49
N ILE A 235 -4.09 -7.17 -10.75
CA ILE A 235 -3.48 -6.45 -11.89
C ILE A 235 -3.96 -7.01 -13.23
N PRO A 236 -4.03 -8.33 -13.48
CA PRO A 236 -4.62 -8.89 -14.70
C PRO A 236 -6.06 -8.43 -14.92
N GLY A 237 -6.90 -8.45 -13.89
CA GLY A 237 -8.28 -7.97 -13.95
C GLY A 237 -8.38 -6.48 -14.27
N LEU A 238 -7.49 -5.66 -13.70
CA LEU A 238 -7.42 -4.22 -14.00
C LEU A 238 -7.03 -3.97 -15.45
N ILE A 239 -6.05 -4.69 -15.99
CA ILE A 239 -5.66 -4.63 -17.40
C ILE A 239 -6.83 -5.02 -18.31
N ALA A 240 -7.57 -6.09 -17.97
CA ALA A 240 -8.75 -6.50 -18.70
C ALA A 240 -9.86 -5.44 -18.69
N ALA A 241 -10.05 -4.74 -17.56
CA ALA A 241 -11.00 -3.65 -17.44
C ALA A 241 -10.60 -2.44 -18.30
N VAL A 242 -9.32 -2.05 -18.33
CA VAL A 242 -8.81 -1.00 -19.23
C VAL A 242 -9.05 -1.37 -20.70
N LYS A 243 -8.82 -2.65 -21.07
CA LYS A 243 -9.10 -3.12 -22.44
C LYS A 243 -10.56 -2.90 -22.85
N ARG A 244 -11.51 -3.05 -21.93
CA ARG A 244 -12.95 -2.77 -22.21
C ARG A 244 -13.16 -1.30 -22.48
N VAL A 245 -12.62 -0.41 -21.63
CA VAL A 245 -12.69 1.06 -21.84
C VAL A 245 -12.19 1.45 -23.24
N MET A 246 -11.02 0.93 -23.63
CA MET A 246 -10.42 1.25 -24.93
C MET A 246 -11.23 0.75 -26.13
N ARG A 247 -12.02 -0.32 -25.96
CA ARG A 247 -12.91 -0.83 -27.02
C ARG A 247 -14.17 0.00 -27.14
N ASP A 248 -14.77 0.37 -26.01
CA ASP A 248 -16.03 1.12 -25.99
C ASP A 248 -15.82 2.57 -26.46
N GLY A 249 -14.65 3.18 -26.13
CA GLY A 249 -14.27 4.50 -26.62
C GLY A 249 -14.09 4.59 -28.15
N LYS A 250 -13.65 3.50 -28.81
CA LYS A 250 -13.52 3.46 -30.28
C LYS A 250 -14.88 3.40 -31.00
N THR A 251 -15.90 2.85 -30.36
CA THR A 251 -17.23 2.70 -30.96
C THR A 251 -17.99 4.02 -30.99
N THR A 252 -17.58 5.03 -30.23
CA THR A 252 -18.25 6.34 -30.13
C THR A 252 -17.68 7.38 -31.10
N THR A 253 -16.50 7.12 -31.69
CA THR A 253 -15.82 8.06 -32.62
C THR A 253 -16.16 7.80 -34.09
N ASP A 254 -16.79 6.67 -34.42
CA ASP A 254 -17.19 6.27 -35.78
C ASP A 254 -18.69 6.49 -36.07
N ARG A 255 -19.36 7.46 -35.39
CA ARG A 255 -20.74 7.87 -35.67
C ARG A 255 -20.86 9.35 -35.96
#